data_4d3eab29b1ceabe9e91383bffd7f9093
#
_entry.id   4d3eab29b1ceabe9e91383bffd7f9093
#
_cell.length_a   1.000
_cell.length_b   1.000
_cell.length_c   1.000
_cell.angle_alpha   90.00
_cell.angle_beta   90.00
_cell.angle_gamma   90.00
#
_symmetry.space_group_name_H-M   'P 1'
#
loop_
_entity.id
_entity.type
_entity.pdbx_description
1 polymer ?
#
loop_
_entity_poly.entity_id
_entity_poly.type
_entity_poly.pdbx_seq_one_letter_code
_entity_poly.pdbx_strand_id
1 'polypeptide(L)'
;DIPITDGKIKLYKAVHKRDAEYVSDWDRDFFYEIGEMAVANGFTVEPEEECGQGIHMATASWACAYAQSWKDIALLELEADAAEIVVPLYEPGKVRAPKAKVLREVPLEEAGLLGKIIAKRLNRQ
;
A
#
# COMPACT_ATOMS: atom_id res chain seq x y z
N ASP A 1 -8.18 -5.60 12.19
CA ASP A 1 -8.72 -4.27 11.94
C ASP A 1 -7.62 -3.22 11.85
N ILE A 2 -7.70 -2.38 10.84
CA ILE A 2 -6.76 -1.30 10.65
C ILE A 2 -7.32 -0.06 11.35
N PRO A 3 -6.59 0.52 12.30
CA PRO A 3 -7.11 1.67 13.03
C PRO A 3 -7.24 2.91 12.16
N ILE A 4 -8.32 3.66 12.38
CA ILE A 4 -8.55 4.95 11.74
C ILE A 4 -8.31 6.03 12.79
N THR A 5 -7.39 6.96 12.52
CA THR A 5 -7.06 8.05 13.43
C THR A 5 -7.31 9.38 12.74
N ASP A 6 -8.19 10.19 13.31
CA ASP A 6 -8.58 11.49 12.74
C ASP A 6 -9.05 11.39 11.28
N GLY A 7 -9.81 10.32 10.97
CA GLY A 7 -10.30 10.08 9.62
C GLY A 7 -9.25 9.58 8.64
N LYS A 8 -8.04 9.27 9.09
CA LYS A 8 -6.94 8.80 8.26
C LYS A 8 -6.65 7.34 8.51
N ILE A 9 -6.27 6.64 7.46
CA ILE A 9 -5.85 5.25 7.52
C ILE A 9 -4.42 5.14 6.98
N LYS A 10 -3.59 4.36 7.68
CA LYS A 10 -2.21 4.09 7.25
C LYS A 10 -2.12 2.69 6.70
N LEU A 11 -1.63 2.59 5.49
CA LEU A 11 -1.44 1.33 4.79
C LEU A 11 -0.08 1.34 4.08
N TYR A 12 0.22 0.27 3.39
CA TYR A 12 1.56 0.04 2.87
C TYR A 12 1.51 -0.24 1.37
N LYS A 13 2.62 0.07 0.70
CA LYS A 13 2.77 -0.24 -0.72
C LYS A 13 4.19 -0.70 -0.98
N ALA A 14 4.32 -1.84 -1.64
CA ALA A 14 5.60 -2.30 -2.15
C ALA A 14 5.88 -1.60 -3.48
N VAL A 15 7.07 -1.04 -3.59
CA VAL A 15 7.53 -0.33 -4.79
C VAL A 15 8.94 -0.79 -5.15
N HIS A 16 9.39 -0.43 -6.34
CA HIS A 16 10.76 -0.66 -6.76
C HIS A 16 11.61 0.54 -6.40
N LYS A 17 12.68 0.30 -5.66
CA LYS A 17 13.64 1.35 -5.33
C LYS A 17 14.83 1.24 -6.27
N ARG A 18 15.02 2.27 -7.09
CA ARG A 18 16.11 2.34 -8.06
C ARG A 18 16.87 3.63 -7.84
N ASP A 19 18.13 3.53 -7.45
CA ASP A 19 18.94 4.66 -7.00
C ASP A 19 18.23 5.31 -5.78
N ALA A 20 17.82 6.53 -5.86
CA ALA A 20 17.09 7.20 -4.77
C ALA A 20 15.60 7.35 -5.09
N GLU A 21 15.10 6.67 -6.12
CA GLU A 21 13.72 6.82 -6.58
C GLU A 21 12.86 5.62 -6.25
N TYR A 22 11.59 5.88 -5.94
CA TYR A 22 10.57 4.86 -5.67
C TYR A 22 9.59 4.82 -6.82
N VAL A 23 9.52 3.68 -7.51
CA VAL A 23 8.74 3.54 -8.75
C VAL A 23 7.64 2.50 -8.57
N SER A 24 6.45 2.81 -9.06
CA SER A 24 5.32 1.88 -9.03
C SER A 24 5.61 0.64 -9.89
N ASP A 25 5.12 -0.52 -9.46
CA ASP A 25 5.24 -1.75 -10.21
C ASP A 25 4.38 -1.72 -11.49
N TRP A 26 3.16 -1.22 -11.38
CA TRP A 26 2.23 -1.18 -12.50
C TRP A 26 2.56 -0.10 -13.51
N ASP A 27 2.78 1.12 -13.04
CA ASP A 27 3.06 2.27 -13.89
C ASP A 27 4.49 2.72 -13.63
N ARG A 28 5.41 2.35 -14.52
CA ARG A 28 6.83 2.63 -14.39
C ARG A 28 7.17 4.12 -14.51
N ASP A 29 6.21 4.93 -14.92
CA ASP A 29 6.35 6.38 -14.99
C ASP A 29 5.76 7.07 -13.76
N PHE A 30 5.21 6.31 -12.82
CA PHE A 30 4.65 6.86 -11.59
C PHE A 30 5.64 6.72 -10.45
N PHE A 31 6.07 7.86 -9.92
CA PHE A 31 7.07 7.92 -8.84
C PHE A 31 6.42 8.37 -7.53
N TYR A 32 6.93 7.83 -6.44
CA TYR A 32 6.53 8.21 -5.08
C TYR A 32 7.67 8.97 -4.45
N GLU A 33 7.35 10.06 -3.72
CA GLU A 33 8.34 10.88 -3.03
C GLU A 33 7.94 11.04 -1.57
N ILE A 34 8.86 10.73 -0.66
CA ILE A 34 8.60 10.81 0.78
C ILE A 34 8.26 12.24 1.17
N GLY A 35 7.17 12.40 1.92
CA GLY A 35 6.66 13.70 2.35
C GLY A 35 5.66 14.32 1.39
N GLU A 36 5.51 13.77 0.18
CA GLU A 36 4.64 14.32 -0.84
C GLU A 36 3.33 13.55 -0.98
N MET A 37 2.32 14.22 -1.50
CA MET A 37 1.04 13.60 -1.82
C MET A 37 1.14 12.92 -3.17
N ALA A 38 0.93 11.59 -3.20
CA ALA A 38 0.78 10.86 -4.45
C ALA A 38 -0.67 10.97 -4.91
N VAL A 39 -0.90 11.46 -6.11
CA VAL A 39 -2.23 11.64 -6.68
C VAL A 39 -2.37 10.72 -7.89
N ALA A 40 -3.40 9.88 -7.87
CA ALA A 40 -3.65 8.94 -8.96
C ALA A 40 -4.05 9.67 -10.25
N ASN A 41 -3.67 9.10 -11.40
CA ASN A 41 -4.06 9.65 -12.69
C ASN A 41 -5.55 9.44 -13.01
N GLY A 42 -6.18 8.52 -12.29
CA GLY A 42 -7.62 8.24 -12.38
C GLY A 42 -8.04 7.47 -11.15
N PHE A 43 -9.35 7.39 -10.91
CA PHE A 43 -9.86 6.67 -9.75
C PHE A 43 -11.15 5.94 -10.07
N THR A 44 -11.14 4.62 -9.87
CA THR A 44 -12.29 3.75 -10.08
C THR A 44 -13.00 3.54 -8.75
N VAL A 45 -14.24 3.99 -8.64
CA VAL A 45 -15.02 3.93 -7.39
C VAL A 45 -15.80 2.61 -7.22
N GLU A 46 -15.98 1.84 -8.28
CA GLU A 46 -16.75 0.59 -8.25
C GLU A 46 -15.98 -0.50 -7.51
N PRO A 47 -16.48 -1.01 -6.36
CA PRO A 47 -15.77 -2.02 -5.57
C PRO A 47 -15.68 -3.39 -6.24
N GLU A 48 -16.50 -3.67 -7.23
CA GLU A 48 -16.43 -4.91 -8.02
C GLU A 48 -15.26 -4.92 -9.02
N GLU A 49 -14.64 -3.77 -9.28
CA GLU A 49 -13.44 -3.68 -10.12
C GLU A 49 -12.19 -3.93 -9.28
N GLU A 50 -11.57 -5.10 -9.45
CA GLU A 50 -10.41 -5.52 -8.65
C GLU A 50 -9.15 -4.72 -8.98
N CYS A 51 -8.92 -4.45 -10.27
CA CYS A 51 -7.73 -3.74 -10.75
C CYS A 51 -8.05 -2.32 -11.21
N GLY A 52 -8.99 -1.65 -10.51
CA GLY A 52 -9.38 -0.29 -10.83
C GLY A 52 -8.24 0.72 -10.66
N GLN A 53 -8.42 1.89 -11.24
CA GLN A 53 -7.46 2.98 -11.13
C GLN A 53 -7.44 3.57 -9.72
N GLY A 54 -6.28 4.01 -9.28
CA GLY A 54 -6.08 4.60 -7.96
C GLY A 54 -4.69 4.31 -7.41
N ILE A 55 -4.41 4.86 -6.25
CA ILE A 55 -3.23 4.48 -5.48
C ILE A 55 -3.59 3.21 -4.73
N HIS A 56 -3.00 2.08 -5.13
CA HIS A 56 -3.23 0.79 -4.49
C HIS A 56 -2.37 0.65 -3.25
N MET A 57 -3.00 0.31 -2.14
CA MET A 57 -2.35 0.13 -0.85
C MET A 57 -2.85 -1.16 -0.23
N ALA A 58 -2.08 -1.70 0.73
CA ALA A 58 -2.43 -2.96 1.35
C ALA A 58 -1.91 -3.03 2.78
N THR A 59 -2.31 -4.08 3.49
CA THR A 59 -1.67 -4.42 4.75
C THR A 59 -0.20 -4.74 4.50
N ALA A 60 0.62 -4.62 5.55
CA ALA A 60 2.05 -4.93 5.42
C ALA A 60 2.28 -6.37 4.96
N SER A 61 1.51 -7.33 5.48
CA SER A 61 1.67 -8.73 5.08
C SER A 61 1.31 -8.97 3.62
N TRP A 62 0.25 -8.33 3.12
CA TRP A 62 -0.14 -8.45 1.72
C TRP A 62 0.94 -7.87 0.79
N ALA A 63 1.44 -6.68 1.13
CA ALA A 63 2.46 -6.00 0.33
C ALA A 63 3.77 -6.81 0.28
N CYS A 64 4.20 -7.35 1.43
CA CYS A 64 5.40 -8.18 1.49
C CYS A 64 5.25 -9.48 0.69
N ALA A 65 4.08 -10.13 0.77
CA ALA A 65 3.81 -11.35 0.01
C ALA A 65 3.81 -11.06 -1.50
N TYR A 66 3.20 -9.96 -1.90
CA TYR A 66 3.13 -9.56 -3.31
C TYR A 66 4.52 -9.36 -3.93
N ALA A 67 5.42 -8.75 -3.18
CA ALA A 67 6.74 -8.35 -3.67
C ALA A 67 7.89 -9.25 -3.18
N GLN A 68 7.59 -10.43 -2.62
CA GLN A 68 8.58 -11.27 -1.95
C GLN A 68 9.75 -11.70 -2.84
N SER A 69 9.57 -11.74 -4.15
CA SER A 69 10.60 -12.12 -5.11
C SER A 69 11.37 -10.94 -5.70
N TRP A 70 11.01 -9.71 -5.36
CA TRP A 70 11.66 -8.54 -5.92
C TRP A 70 13.01 -8.30 -5.26
N LYS A 71 14.02 -7.98 -6.08
CA LYS A 71 15.38 -7.68 -5.58
C LYS A 71 15.53 -6.24 -5.14
N ASP A 72 14.72 -5.34 -5.70
CA ASP A 72 14.77 -3.90 -5.47
C ASP A 72 13.59 -3.40 -4.66
N ILE A 73 13.01 -4.25 -3.84
CA ILE A 73 11.82 -3.91 -3.04
C ILE A 73 12.11 -2.81 -2.04
N ALA A 74 11.17 -1.85 -1.94
CA ALA A 74 11.04 -0.95 -0.81
C ALA A 74 9.59 -0.97 -0.37
N LEU A 75 9.37 -0.86 0.93
CA LEU A 75 8.03 -0.77 1.49
C LEU A 75 7.79 0.65 1.95
N LEU A 76 6.75 1.28 1.42
CA LEU A 76 6.34 2.64 1.82
C LEU A 76 5.12 2.58 2.72
N GLU A 77 5.11 3.44 3.73
CA GLU A 77 3.91 3.69 4.54
C GLU A 77 3.20 4.90 3.97
N LEU A 78 1.93 4.73 3.66
CA LEU A 78 1.08 5.75 3.06
C LEU A 78 -0.09 6.05 3.97
N GLU A 79 -0.60 7.29 3.87
CA GLU A 79 -1.77 7.73 4.63
C GLU A 79 -2.82 8.30 3.69
N ALA A 80 -4.05 7.80 3.80
CA ALA A 80 -5.17 8.25 2.97
C ALA A 80 -6.37 8.59 3.84
N ASP A 81 -7.31 9.35 3.28
CA ASP A 81 -8.61 9.59 3.93
C ASP A 81 -9.41 8.30 3.91
N ALA A 82 -9.82 7.83 5.09
CA ALA A 82 -10.61 6.61 5.21
C ALA A 82 -11.93 6.70 4.45
N ALA A 83 -12.50 7.89 4.34
CA ALA A 83 -13.77 8.11 3.63
C ALA A 83 -13.62 8.01 2.10
N GLU A 84 -12.39 8.10 1.57
CA GLU A 84 -12.15 8.08 0.13
C GLU A 84 -11.70 6.72 -0.42
N ILE A 85 -11.35 5.78 0.44
CA ILE A 85 -10.84 4.49 -0.02
C ILE A 85 -11.94 3.62 -0.60
N VAL A 86 -11.55 2.79 -1.58
CA VAL A 86 -12.40 1.74 -2.13
C VAL A 86 -11.81 0.39 -1.75
N VAL A 87 -12.63 -0.45 -1.12
CA VAL A 87 -12.23 -1.81 -0.73
C VAL A 87 -12.79 -2.77 -1.78
N PRO A 88 -11.95 -3.42 -2.60
CA PRO A 88 -12.43 -4.39 -3.58
C PRO A 88 -13.18 -5.54 -2.89
N LEU A 89 -14.26 -6.00 -3.51
CA LEU A 89 -15.16 -7.00 -2.89
C LEU A 89 -14.50 -8.36 -2.67
N TYR A 90 -13.60 -8.75 -3.55
CA TYR A 90 -13.10 -10.13 -3.59
C TYR A 90 -11.62 -10.26 -3.23
N GLU A 91 -10.96 -9.19 -2.84
CA GLU A 91 -9.53 -9.23 -2.54
C GLU A 91 -9.24 -8.56 -1.19
N PRO A 92 -9.28 -9.34 -0.08
CA PRO A 92 -9.04 -8.77 1.24
C PRO A 92 -7.59 -8.31 1.41
N GLY A 93 -7.42 -7.29 2.23
CA GLY A 93 -6.10 -6.76 2.56
C GLY A 93 -5.58 -5.68 1.61
N LYS A 94 -6.31 -5.38 0.55
CA LYS A 94 -5.93 -4.40 -0.48
C LYS A 94 -7.04 -3.36 -0.63
N VAL A 95 -6.63 -2.09 -0.80
CA VAL A 95 -7.56 -0.99 -1.06
C VAL A 95 -6.96 -0.07 -2.12
N ARG A 96 -7.77 0.85 -2.63
CA ARG A 96 -7.27 1.92 -3.49
C ARG A 96 -7.85 3.26 -3.06
N ALA A 97 -7.10 4.32 -3.30
CA ALA A 97 -7.49 5.68 -2.95
C ALA A 97 -7.16 6.64 -4.11
N PRO A 98 -7.88 7.78 -4.21
CA PRO A 98 -7.54 8.77 -5.24
C PRO A 98 -6.21 9.46 -4.98
N LYS A 99 -5.80 9.54 -3.73
CA LYS A 99 -4.54 10.14 -3.31
C LYS A 99 -4.11 9.58 -1.96
N ALA A 100 -2.81 9.62 -1.70
CA ALA A 100 -2.25 9.21 -0.42
C ALA A 100 -0.93 9.94 -0.17
N LYS A 101 -0.69 10.34 1.08
CA LYS A 101 0.57 10.96 1.45
C LYS A 101 1.61 9.89 1.73
N VAL A 102 2.78 10.04 1.15
CA VAL A 102 3.90 9.12 1.38
C VAL A 102 4.60 9.54 2.66
N LEU A 103 4.49 8.74 3.72
CA LEU A 103 5.02 9.11 5.03
C LEU A 103 6.49 8.76 5.20
N ARG A 104 6.87 7.53 4.86
CA ARG A 104 8.24 7.05 5.06
C ARG A 104 8.49 5.75 4.32
N GLU A 105 9.76 5.41 4.16
CA GLU A 105 10.15 4.06 3.80
C GLU A 105 10.25 3.24 5.09
N VAL A 106 9.61 2.06 5.10
CA VAL A 106 9.64 1.15 6.24
C VAL A 106 10.87 0.24 6.10
N PRO A 107 11.75 0.17 7.12
CA PRO A 107 12.89 -0.75 7.06
C PRO A 107 12.43 -2.20 6.83
N LEU A 108 13.14 -2.93 5.97
CA LEU A 108 12.75 -4.31 5.63
C LEU A 108 12.65 -5.23 6.85
N GLU A 109 13.50 -5.01 7.86
CA GLU A 109 13.46 -5.77 9.11
C GLU A 109 12.14 -5.55 9.85
N GLU A 110 11.70 -4.30 9.95
CA GLU A 110 10.42 -3.93 10.55
C GLU A 110 9.26 -4.50 9.74
N ALA A 111 9.34 -4.41 8.42
CA ALA A 111 8.33 -4.94 7.51
C ALA A 111 8.19 -6.47 7.66
N GLY A 112 9.32 -7.18 7.75
CA GLY A 112 9.33 -8.63 7.95
C GLY A 112 8.69 -9.02 9.28
N LEU A 113 9.00 -8.29 10.34
CA LEU A 113 8.42 -8.54 11.66
C LEU A 113 6.92 -8.29 11.67
N LEU A 114 6.46 -7.17 11.11
CA LEU A 114 5.05 -6.86 11.01
C LEU A 114 4.30 -7.94 10.20
N GLY A 115 4.85 -8.36 9.08
CA GLY A 115 4.26 -9.42 8.26
C GLY A 115 4.11 -10.72 9.03
N LYS A 116 5.12 -11.11 9.80
CA LYS A 116 5.09 -12.33 10.62
C LYS A 116 4.05 -12.23 11.75
N ILE A 117 3.94 -11.09 12.40
CA ILE A 117 2.97 -10.87 13.46
C ILE A 117 1.55 -11.00 12.92
N ILE A 118 1.27 -10.37 11.79
CA ILE A 118 -0.04 -10.43 11.16
C ILE A 118 -0.37 -11.87 10.74
N ALA A 119 0.57 -12.57 10.12
CA ALA A 119 0.38 -13.97 9.72
C ALA A 119 0.06 -14.87 10.91
N LYS A 120 0.77 -14.69 12.04
CA LYS A 120 0.49 -15.45 13.27
C LYS A 120 -0.91 -15.19 13.80
N ARG A 121 -1.37 -13.94 13.79
CA ARG A 121 -2.72 -13.59 14.23
C ARG A 121 -3.78 -14.22 13.37
N LEU A 122 -3.58 -14.21 12.04
CA LEU A 122 -4.53 -14.83 11.10
C LEU A 122 -4.60 -16.34 11.29
N ASN A 123 -3.47 -17.00 11.54
CA ASN A 123 -3.41 -18.45 11.72
C ASN A 123 -4.02 -18.94 13.04
N ARG A 124 -4.27 -18.05 13.99
CA ARG A 124 -4.88 -18.39 15.28
C ARG A 124 -6.40 -18.33 15.24
N GLN A 125 -6.97 -17.89 14.17
CA GLN A 125 -8.41 -17.86 13.99
C GLN A 125 -8.86 -19.15 13.29
#